data_bbc74bfa697744900b91333ffa4978dd
#
_entry.id   bbc74bfa697744900b91333ffa4978dd
#
_cell.length_a   1.000
_cell.length_b   1.000
_cell.length_c   1.000
_cell.angle_alpha   90.00
_cell.angle_beta   90.00
_cell.angle_gamma   90.00
#
_symmetry.space_group_name_H-M   'P 1'
#
loop_
_entity.id
_entity.type
_entity.pdbx_description
1 polymer ?
#
loop_
_entity_poly.entity_id
_entity_poly.type
_entity_poly.pdbx_seq_one_letter_code
_entity_poly.pdbx_strand_id
1 'polypeptide(L)'
;MGAYSFALAMLSAVYHRERTGEGQWIDASQTEVGLFINGTTMLDWSANGRVWTRTGNRSPNKPAAPHGVYPCAGEDNWLAIACFTEGEWQALCSVAVRPDWAADKRFEI
;
A
#
# COMPACT_ATOMS: atom_id res chain seq x y z
N MET A 1 2.96 7.16 -12.12
CA MET A 1 2.72 8.37 -11.26
C MET A 1 3.25 9.65 -11.89
N GLY A 2 4.51 9.72 -12.36
CA GLY A 2 5.04 10.93 -13.01
C GLY A 2 4.14 11.50 -14.10
N ALA A 3 3.64 10.66 -15.01
CA ALA A 3 2.75 11.11 -16.07
C ALA A 3 1.46 11.82 -15.57
N TYR A 4 0.88 11.37 -14.46
CA TYR A 4 -0.31 12.02 -13.88
C TYR A 4 0.03 13.38 -13.28
N SER A 5 1.18 13.52 -12.62
CA SER A 5 1.64 14.81 -12.08
C SER A 5 1.93 15.80 -13.19
N PHE A 6 2.54 15.37 -14.30
CA PHE A 6 2.73 16.19 -15.48
C PHE A 6 1.40 16.61 -16.13
N ALA A 7 0.45 15.69 -16.27
CA ALA A 7 -0.86 16.00 -16.82
C ALA A 7 -1.59 17.03 -15.95
N LEU A 8 -1.53 16.88 -14.62
CA LEU A 8 -2.11 17.86 -13.70
C LEU A 8 -1.47 19.24 -13.84
N ALA A 9 -0.13 19.30 -13.91
CA ALA A 9 0.60 20.55 -14.09
C ALA A 9 0.22 21.24 -15.42
N MET A 10 0.16 20.49 -16.52
CA MET A 10 -0.25 21.01 -17.82
C MET A 10 -1.69 21.52 -17.82
N LEU A 11 -2.63 20.77 -17.24
CA LEU A 11 -4.04 21.20 -17.15
C LEU A 11 -4.17 22.46 -16.29
N SER A 12 -3.43 22.54 -15.18
CA SER A 12 -3.39 23.73 -14.33
C SER A 12 -2.87 24.96 -15.07
N ALA A 13 -1.83 24.79 -15.89
CA ALA A 13 -1.27 25.87 -16.69
C ALA A 13 -2.23 26.34 -17.81
N VAL A 14 -2.91 25.40 -18.46
CA VAL A 14 -3.96 25.75 -19.45
C VAL A 14 -5.10 26.51 -18.77
N TYR A 15 -5.58 26.00 -17.64
CA TYR A 15 -6.64 26.68 -16.87
C TYR A 15 -6.24 28.09 -16.44
N HIS A 16 -4.99 28.28 -15.97
CA HIS A 16 -4.46 29.59 -15.65
C HIS A 16 -4.48 30.53 -16.87
N ARG A 17 -3.96 30.05 -18.00
CA ARG A 17 -3.92 30.83 -19.25
C ARG A 17 -5.31 31.21 -19.72
N GLU A 18 -6.29 30.33 -19.64
CA GLU A 18 -7.68 30.65 -20.04
C GLU A 18 -8.29 31.74 -19.17
N ARG A 19 -7.87 31.89 -17.94
CA ARG A 19 -8.38 32.88 -16.98
C ARG A 19 -7.64 34.20 -17.01
N THR A 20 -6.35 34.20 -17.27
CA THR A 20 -5.47 35.37 -17.14
C THR A 20 -4.93 35.86 -18.47
N GLY A 21 -4.96 35.04 -19.52
CA GLY A 21 -4.26 35.27 -20.76
C GLY A 21 -2.75 35.02 -20.71
N GLU A 22 -2.21 34.65 -19.55
CA GLU A 22 -0.78 34.48 -19.32
C GLU A 22 -0.37 33.01 -19.42
N GLY A 23 0.63 32.73 -20.27
CA GLY A 23 1.28 31.41 -20.32
C GLY A 23 2.31 31.27 -19.23
N GLN A 24 2.74 29.99 -18.97
CA GLN A 24 3.79 29.72 -18.02
C GLN A 24 4.70 28.60 -18.51
N TRP A 25 5.93 28.62 -18.01
CA TRP A 25 6.89 27.54 -18.19
C TRP A 25 6.67 26.51 -17.08
N ILE A 26 6.64 25.23 -17.44
CA ILE A 26 6.55 24.13 -16.49
C ILE A 26 7.84 23.34 -16.55
N ASP A 27 8.57 23.29 -15.45
CA ASP A 27 9.67 22.37 -15.23
C ASP A 27 9.22 21.32 -14.22
N ALA A 28 9.33 20.04 -14.57
CA ALA A 28 8.85 18.96 -13.73
C ALA A 28 9.76 17.72 -13.84
N SER A 29 10.17 17.21 -12.70
CA SER A 29 11.06 16.08 -12.56
C SER A 29 10.30 14.81 -12.17
N GLN A 30 10.43 13.75 -12.96
CA GLN A 30 9.89 12.43 -12.60
C GLN A 30 10.54 11.86 -11.33
N THR A 31 11.83 12.15 -11.13
CA THR A 31 12.57 11.70 -9.93
C THR A 31 12.00 12.34 -8.67
N GLU A 32 11.74 13.64 -8.69
CA GLU A 32 11.16 14.36 -7.55
C GLU A 32 9.74 13.88 -7.24
N VAL A 33 8.91 13.65 -8.25
CA VAL A 33 7.60 13.01 -8.06
C VAL A 33 7.74 11.62 -7.45
N GLY A 34 8.72 10.83 -7.89
CA GLY A 34 9.02 9.52 -7.33
C GLY A 34 9.43 9.60 -5.85
N LEU A 35 10.29 10.54 -5.49
CA LEU A 35 10.70 10.79 -4.11
C LEU A 35 9.53 11.25 -3.24
N PHE A 36 8.68 12.14 -3.74
CA PHE A 36 7.49 12.60 -3.02
C PHE A 36 6.55 11.44 -2.69
N ILE A 37 6.28 10.57 -3.65
CA ILE A 37 5.40 9.40 -3.44
C ILE A 37 6.01 8.40 -2.44
N ASN A 38 7.33 8.25 -2.44
CA ASN A 38 8.06 7.39 -1.50
C ASN A 38 8.49 8.12 -0.22
N GLY A 39 7.91 9.27 0.08
CA GLY A 39 8.31 10.13 1.20
C GLY A 39 8.31 9.42 2.56
N THR A 40 7.33 8.56 2.82
CA THR A 40 7.27 7.78 4.07
C THR A 40 8.45 6.84 4.24
N THR A 41 8.90 6.20 3.16
CA THR A 41 10.07 5.32 3.17
C THR A 41 11.37 6.11 3.41
N MET A 42 11.47 7.27 2.77
CA MET A 42 12.61 8.18 2.95
C MET A 42 12.67 8.71 4.39
N LEU A 43 11.53 9.10 4.95
CA LEU A 43 11.43 9.55 6.34
C LEU A 43 11.77 8.44 7.33
N ASP A 44 11.30 7.21 7.10
CA ASP A 44 11.61 6.08 7.97
C ASP A 44 13.11 5.74 7.95
N TRP A 45 13.73 5.81 6.77
CA TRP A 45 15.19 5.67 6.68
C TRP A 45 15.92 6.80 7.41
N SER A 46 15.50 8.04 7.20
CA SER A 46 16.17 9.22 7.79
C SER A 46 16.02 9.27 9.31
N ALA A 47 14.84 8.93 9.83
CA ALA A 47 14.54 9.04 11.26
C ALA A 47 14.95 7.79 12.05
N ASN A 48 14.82 6.61 11.46
CA ASN A 48 14.97 5.34 12.15
C ASN A 48 16.11 4.47 11.60
N GLY A 49 16.76 4.86 10.51
CA GLY A 49 17.81 4.06 9.85
C GLY A 49 17.28 2.78 9.20
N ARG A 50 15.98 2.63 9.04
CA ARG A 50 15.39 1.42 8.47
C ARG A 50 15.52 1.42 6.96
N VAL A 51 16.15 0.35 6.45
CA VAL A 51 16.21 0.10 5.01
C VAL A 51 14.96 -0.65 4.61
N TRP A 52 14.15 -0.03 3.77
CA TRP A 52 12.96 -0.67 3.23
C TRP A 52 13.34 -1.82 2.29
N THR A 53 12.74 -2.98 2.52
CA THR A 53 12.91 -4.16 1.68
C THR A 53 11.55 -4.62 1.12
N ARG A 54 11.58 -5.43 0.09
CA ARG A 54 10.36 -6.05 -0.44
C ARG A 54 9.82 -7.06 0.57
N THR A 55 8.63 -6.82 1.08
CA THR A 55 7.97 -7.67 2.08
C THR A 55 6.93 -8.62 1.48
N GLY A 56 6.69 -8.53 0.16
CA GLY A 56 5.58 -9.24 -0.49
C GLY A 56 4.25 -8.75 0.09
N ASN A 57 3.41 -9.70 0.49
CA ASN A 57 2.12 -9.40 1.12
C ASN A 57 2.19 -9.22 2.64
N ARG A 58 3.39 -9.24 3.24
CA ARG A 58 3.51 -9.01 4.69
C ARG A 58 3.25 -7.54 5.01
N SER A 59 2.49 -7.27 6.06
CA SER A 59 2.32 -5.91 6.58
C SER A 59 3.63 -5.40 7.19
N PRO A 60 4.20 -4.30 6.69
CA PRO A 60 5.44 -3.75 7.24
C PRO A 60 5.23 -2.87 8.48
N ASN A 61 3.99 -2.39 8.69
CA ASN A 61 3.70 -1.35 9.67
C ASN A 61 2.94 -1.86 10.89
N LYS A 62 2.23 -2.97 10.75
CA LYS A 62 1.45 -3.58 11.83
C LYS A 62 1.65 -5.09 11.81
N PRO A 63 1.77 -5.72 12.97
CA PRO A 63 1.70 -7.17 13.03
C PRO A 63 0.35 -7.63 12.47
N ALA A 64 0.38 -8.57 11.55
CA ALA A 64 -0.81 -9.14 10.93
C ALA A 64 -0.48 -10.55 10.43
N ALA A 65 -1.30 -11.51 10.81
CA ALA A 65 -1.19 -12.91 10.38
C ALA A 65 -2.56 -13.62 10.48
N PRO A 66 -3.04 -14.25 9.40
CA PRO A 66 -2.50 -14.20 8.04
C PRO A 66 -2.64 -12.81 7.40
N HIS A 67 -1.73 -12.49 6.49
CA HIS A 67 -1.82 -11.27 5.68
C HIS A 67 -1.32 -11.58 4.27
N GLY A 68 -2.23 -11.75 3.33
CA GLY A 68 -1.85 -12.18 1.98
C GLY A 68 -3.04 -12.40 1.05
N VAL A 69 -2.69 -12.90 -0.13
CA VAL A 69 -3.65 -13.34 -1.15
C VAL A 69 -3.48 -14.84 -1.33
N TYR A 70 -4.58 -15.56 -1.28
CA TYR A 70 -4.63 -17.03 -1.27
C TYR A 70 -5.48 -17.54 -2.41
N PRO A 71 -5.07 -18.62 -3.09
CA PRO A 71 -5.90 -19.23 -4.11
C PRO A 71 -7.13 -19.90 -3.50
N CYS A 72 -8.25 -19.81 -4.17
CA CYS A 72 -9.50 -20.42 -3.81
C CYS A 72 -9.89 -21.56 -4.78
N ALA A 73 -10.96 -22.25 -4.48
CA ALA A 73 -11.50 -23.25 -5.37
C ALA A 73 -12.01 -22.61 -6.68
N GLY A 74 -11.77 -23.29 -7.80
CA GLY A 74 -12.07 -22.81 -9.14
C GLY A 74 -10.84 -22.29 -9.85
N GLU A 75 -11.02 -21.82 -11.08
CA GLU A 75 -9.96 -21.26 -11.90
C GLU A 75 -9.85 -19.75 -11.66
N ASP A 76 -8.64 -19.27 -11.38
CA ASP A 76 -8.29 -17.85 -11.16
C ASP A 76 -9.14 -17.14 -10.07
N ASN A 77 -9.57 -17.88 -9.05
CA ASN A 77 -10.27 -17.34 -7.89
C ASN A 77 -9.29 -17.09 -6.74
N TRP A 78 -9.30 -15.89 -6.20
CA TRP A 78 -8.38 -15.45 -5.15
C TRP A 78 -9.12 -14.76 -4.00
N LEU A 79 -8.64 -14.96 -2.79
CA LEU A 79 -9.15 -14.31 -1.59
C LEU A 79 -8.01 -13.55 -0.90
N ALA A 80 -8.25 -12.27 -0.60
CA ALA A 80 -7.36 -11.49 0.25
C ALA A 80 -7.79 -11.64 1.71
N ILE A 81 -6.84 -12.00 2.57
CA ILE A 81 -7.07 -12.14 4.02
C ILE A 81 -6.06 -11.27 4.75
N ALA A 82 -6.54 -10.48 5.72
CA ALA A 82 -5.71 -9.71 6.62
C ALA A 82 -6.32 -9.73 8.02
N CYS A 83 -5.64 -10.34 8.98
CA CYS A 83 -6.04 -10.35 10.37
C CYS A 83 -5.03 -9.52 11.17
N PHE A 84 -5.51 -8.50 11.87
CA PHE A 84 -4.72 -7.58 12.69
C PHE A 84 -4.95 -7.77 14.18
N THR A 85 -5.96 -8.54 14.55
CA THR A 85 -6.36 -8.78 15.94
C THR A 85 -6.66 -10.26 16.17
N GLU A 86 -6.51 -10.69 17.42
CA GLU A 86 -6.88 -12.05 17.83
C GLU A 86 -8.35 -12.37 17.54
N GLY A 87 -9.26 -11.40 17.72
CA GLY A 87 -10.68 -11.61 17.41
C GLY A 87 -10.94 -11.87 15.94
N GLU A 88 -10.21 -11.23 15.03
CA GLU A 88 -10.31 -11.49 13.58
C GLU A 88 -9.75 -12.88 13.22
N TRP A 89 -8.67 -13.30 13.89
CA TRP A 89 -8.12 -14.65 13.73
C TRP A 89 -9.10 -15.74 14.18
N GLN A 90 -9.72 -15.56 15.36
CA GLN A 90 -10.72 -16.50 15.87
C GLN A 90 -11.95 -16.57 14.95
N ALA A 91 -12.39 -15.42 14.42
CA ALA A 91 -13.49 -15.37 13.46
C ALA A 91 -13.14 -16.11 12.16
N LEU A 92 -11.92 -15.93 11.64
CA LEU A 92 -11.43 -16.66 10.49
C LEU A 92 -11.40 -18.16 10.73
N CYS A 93 -10.87 -18.62 11.88
CA CYS A 93 -10.84 -20.03 12.26
C CYS A 93 -12.25 -20.64 12.34
N SER A 94 -13.21 -19.87 12.85
CA SER A 94 -14.61 -20.30 12.92
C SER A 94 -15.24 -20.48 11.54
N VAL A 95 -15.05 -19.52 10.63
CA VAL A 95 -15.54 -19.58 9.25
C VAL A 95 -14.86 -20.71 8.46
N ALA A 96 -13.56 -20.93 8.69
CA ALA A 96 -12.79 -22.02 8.07
C ALA A 96 -13.11 -23.39 8.66
N VAL A 97 -13.93 -23.47 9.74
CA VAL A 97 -14.23 -24.72 10.49
C VAL A 97 -12.95 -25.40 10.96
N ARG A 98 -11.98 -24.62 11.44
CA ARG A 98 -10.67 -25.10 11.89
C ARG A 98 -10.38 -24.67 13.35
N PRO A 99 -11.09 -25.25 14.33
CA PRO A 99 -10.86 -24.95 15.75
C PRO A 99 -9.46 -25.36 16.23
N ASP A 100 -8.83 -26.32 15.55
CA ASP A 100 -7.46 -26.73 15.78
C ASP A 100 -6.46 -25.59 15.55
N TRP A 101 -6.70 -24.70 14.60
CA TRP A 101 -5.86 -23.53 14.36
C TRP A 101 -6.01 -22.49 15.48
N ALA A 102 -7.23 -22.29 15.96
CA ALA A 102 -7.50 -21.35 17.04
C ALA A 102 -6.85 -21.75 18.37
N ALA A 103 -6.63 -23.04 18.58
CA ALA A 103 -6.00 -23.59 19.79
C ALA A 103 -4.47 -23.74 19.70
N ASP A 104 -3.88 -23.50 18.53
CA ASP A 104 -2.45 -23.70 18.28
C ASP A 104 -1.64 -22.45 18.69
N LYS A 105 -0.82 -22.63 19.74
CA LYS A 105 0.04 -21.56 20.28
C LYS A 105 1.01 -20.92 19.28
N ARG A 106 1.28 -21.58 18.16
CA ARG A 106 2.13 -21.01 17.09
C ARG A 106 1.48 -19.84 16.39
N PHE A 107 0.17 -19.68 16.52
CA PHE A 107 -0.64 -18.65 15.85
C PHE A 107 -1.18 -17.59 16.83
N GLU A 108 -0.76 -17.61 18.10
CA GLU A 108 -1.04 -16.50 19.02
C GLU A 108 -0.34 -15.22 18.52
N ILE A 109 -1.09 -14.12 18.45
CA ILE A 109 -0.61 -12.80 17.98
C ILE A 109 -0.11 -11.97 19.15
#